data_2c6b3d4ac5166532074da020cec4300d
#
_entry.id   2c6b3d4ac5166532074da020cec4300d
#
_cell.length_a   1.000
_cell.length_b   1.000
_cell.length_c   1.000
_cell.angle_alpha   90.00
_cell.angle_beta   90.00
_cell.angle_gamma   90.00
#
_symmetry.space_group_name_H-M   'P 1'
#
loop_
_entity.id
_entity.type
_entity.pdbx_description
1 polymer ?
#
loop_
_entity_poly.entity_id
_entity_poly.type
_entity_poly.pdbx_seq_one_letter_code
_entity_poly.pdbx_strand_id
1 'polypeptide(L)'
;MDLAVLAWFGATNHPWVWAELSRSMPSSETPLSNGGMTTLVALTILLASYALAPFPYWPSFFRLLWFMLTEPMPLGAKVQQLGFLLVESISVPLRTLLWYLDELLFPGYRQIPIEPVFIIGEPRCGSTLLHRTLAKSEEDFFAVRHLEWRFPFLTIQLPIAWLGLRQFLGGISYWPDSDVGKLAARMHPNRLDDWEEDGIFFEESFCHHFFIFLRFPYPKLLKVVDRFASLPEAVQRMMLDRHHKAIQKVAYLKKNQPRYYLSKEVTSHDKIPLLLELYPNARFIVLIRESKDFMSSLMALMEASTSAKNAGYDPRSNADWLPEVQTRMQQDCANLVGLCKDVLPAEQQLGLYSPDLFRDIPATVERIYGWLGLEFKDRLREELIEQSKQQQIRDKGYTNQTTVFPGFEDYDQLVSSFAAAAKP
;
A
#
# COMPACT_ATOMS: atom_id res chain seq x y z
N MET A 1 27.27 -15.08 4.59
CA MET A 1 27.40 -13.61 4.39
C MET A 1 27.30 -13.00 5.77
N ASP A 2 28.38 -12.36 6.23
CA ASP A 2 28.57 -12.02 7.64
C ASP A 2 27.50 -11.05 8.19
N LEU A 3 26.99 -11.35 9.39
CA LEU A 3 26.15 -10.46 10.19
C LEU A 3 26.71 -9.03 10.31
N ALA A 4 28.02 -8.84 10.14
CA ALA A 4 28.70 -7.54 10.12
C ALA A 4 28.26 -6.63 8.95
N VAL A 5 27.94 -7.18 7.76
CA VAL A 5 27.47 -6.39 6.62
C VAL A 5 26.02 -5.92 6.83
N LEU A 6 25.20 -6.74 7.48
CA LEU A 6 23.81 -6.37 7.83
C LEU A 6 23.78 -5.33 8.96
N ALA A 7 24.71 -5.39 9.91
CA ALA A 7 24.86 -4.39 10.97
C ALA A 7 25.32 -3.04 10.42
N TRP A 8 26.18 -3.03 9.38
CA TRP A 8 26.68 -1.79 8.77
C TRP A 8 25.59 -1.00 8.07
N PHE A 9 24.66 -1.67 7.35
CA PHE A 9 23.52 -1.00 6.68
C PHE A 9 22.37 -0.62 7.62
N GLY A 10 22.19 -1.31 8.75
CA GLY A 10 21.22 -0.91 9.78
C GLY A 10 21.64 0.32 10.60
N ALA A 11 22.94 0.63 10.61
CA ALA A 11 23.51 1.72 11.39
C ALA A 11 23.56 3.07 10.65
N THR A 12 23.22 3.13 9.36
CA THR A 12 23.35 4.36 8.53
C THR A 12 22.39 5.49 8.91
N ASN A 13 21.50 5.27 9.87
CA ASN A 13 20.62 6.32 10.42
C ASN A 13 21.15 6.90 11.77
N HIS A 14 22.38 6.55 12.22
CA HIS A 14 22.94 7.03 13.48
C HIS A 14 24.02 8.11 13.30
N PRO A 15 24.00 9.18 14.12
CA PRO A 15 24.97 10.31 14.02
C PRO A 15 26.45 9.94 14.15
N TRP A 16 26.77 8.81 14.79
CA TRP A 16 28.15 8.39 15.02
C TRP A 16 28.85 7.77 13.79
N VAL A 17 28.09 7.31 12.78
CA VAL A 17 28.67 6.81 11.51
C VAL A 17 29.46 7.92 10.80
N TRP A 18 29.00 9.14 10.89
CA TRP A 18 29.70 10.30 10.32
C TRP A 18 31.00 10.63 11.05
N ALA A 19 31.07 10.37 12.36
CA ALA A 19 32.28 10.58 13.16
C ALA A 19 33.39 9.55 12.83
N GLU A 20 33.02 8.33 12.41
CA GLU A 20 33.99 7.29 12.03
C GLU A 20 34.49 7.50 10.59
N LEU A 21 33.64 7.90 9.67
CA LEU A 21 34.02 8.21 8.28
C LEU A 21 34.99 9.40 8.21
N SER A 22 34.83 10.39 9.07
CA SER A 22 35.76 11.52 9.13
C SER A 22 37.14 11.20 9.72
N ARG A 23 37.26 10.09 10.49
CA ARG A 23 38.56 9.63 11.03
C ARG A 23 39.34 8.71 10.11
N SER A 24 38.69 8.10 9.14
CA SER A 24 39.29 7.14 8.21
C SER A 24 39.80 7.77 6.91
N MET A 25 39.70 9.07 6.75
CA MET A 25 40.27 9.73 5.55
C MET A 25 41.81 9.76 5.68
N PRO A 26 42.52 9.16 4.72
CA PRO A 26 44.01 9.23 4.74
C PRO A 26 44.46 10.68 4.50
N SER A 27 45.33 11.16 5.36
CA SER A 27 46.05 12.42 5.18
C SER A 27 47.10 12.29 4.07
N SER A 28 46.66 12.19 2.79
CA SER A 28 47.58 12.21 1.66
C SER A 28 47.66 13.65 1.11
N GLU A 29 48.78 14.29 1.27
CA GLU A 29 49.11 15.64 0.78
C GLU A 29 49.28 15.74 -0.75
N THR A 30 48.79 14.79 -1.56
CA THR A 30 48.77 14.92 -3.01
C THR A 30 47.44 15.57 -3.43
N PRO A 31 47.44 16.77 -3.99
CA PRO A 31 46.21 17.39 -4.49
C PRO A 31 45.61 16.50 -5.56
N LEU A 32 44.39 15.98 -5.28
CA LEU A 32 43.63 15.26 -6.31
C LEU A 32 43.52 16.12 -7.56
N SER A 33 43.76 15.54 -8.74
CA SER A 33 43.46 16.22 -9.99
C SER A 33 42.01 16.69 -10.00
N ASN A 34 41.70 17.79 -10.70
CA ASN A 34 40.34 18.31 -10.79
C ASN A 34 39.33 17.23 -11.14
N GLY A 35 39.68 16.25 -11.97
CA GLY A 35 38.88 15.07 -12.29
C GLY A 35 38.68 14.12 -11.09
N GLY A 36 39.69 13.91 -10.28
CA GLY A 36 39.60 13.07 -9.07
C GLY A 36 38.69 13.68 -8.00
N MET A 37 38.76 14.99 -7.81
CA MET A 37 37.90 15.71 -6.86
C MET A 37 36.42 15.67 -7.31
N THR A 38 36.16 15.88 -8.60
CA THR A 38 34.80 15.80 -9.16
C THR A 38 34.20 14.40 -8.97
N THR A 39 35.00 13.36 -9.25
CA THR A 39 34.57 11.95 -9.07
C THR A 39 34.28 11.64 -7.60
N LEU A 40 35.11 12.09 -6.67
CA LEU A 40 34.90 11.88 -5.24
C LEU A 40 33.62 12.58 -4.74
N VAL A 41 33.40 13.83 -5.16
CA VAL A 41 32.20 14.59 -4.83
C VAL A 41 30.93 13.89 -5.39
N ALA A 42 30.97 13.47 -6.67
CA ALA A 42 29.85 12.76 -7.27
C ALA A 42 29.53 11.43 -6.56
N LEU A 43 30.57 10.66 -6.20
CA LEU A 43 30.40 9.42 -5.43
C LEU A 43 29.84 9.70 -4.03
N THR A 44 30.32 10.74 -3.36
CA THR A 44 29.82 11.14 -2.04
C THR A 44 28.34 11.53 -2.11
N ILE A 45 27.94 12.33 -3.09
CA ILE A 45 26.53 12.69 -3.31
C ILE A 45 25.69 11.45 -3.58
N LEU A 46 26.17 10.54 -4.42
CA LEU A 46 25.48 9.29 -4.72
C LEU A 46 25.28 8.44 -3.46
N LEU A 47 26.33 8.20 -2.70
CA LEU A 47 26.27 7.42 -1.46
C LEU A 47 25.37 8.10 -0.41
N ALA A 48 25.46 9.41 -0.27
CA ALA A 48 24.59 10.19 0.61
C ALA A 48 23.12 10.07 0.20
N SER A 49 22.83 10.08 -1.10
CA SER A 49 21.46 9.92 -1.59
C SER A 49 20.83 8.56 -1.24
N TYR A 50 21.61 7.49 -1.22
CA TYR A 50 21.17 6.18 -0.75
C TYR A 50 21.03 6.13 0.78
N ALA A 51 21.94 6.74 1.53
CA ALA A 51 21.91 6.77 2.98
C ALA A 51 20.75 7.60 3.55
N LEU A 52 20.39 8.69 2.86
CA LEU A 52 19.29 9.60 3.23
C LEU A 52 17.96 9.25 2.58
N ALA A 53 17.90 8.15 1.82
CA ALA A 53 16.72 7.77 1.07
C ALA A 53 15.49 7.59 1.96
N PRO A 54 14.35 8.20 1.62
CA PRO A 54 13.16 8.14 2.43
C PRO A 54 12.36 6.83 2.28
N PHE A 55 12.60 6.02 1.26
CA PHE A 55 11.69 4.93 0.89
C PHE A 55 12.20 3.53 1.19
N PRO A 56 13.40 3.08 0.74
CA PRO A 56 13.77 1.68 0.83
C PRO A 56 14.15 1.28 2.25
N TYR A 57 13.64 0.13 2.69
CA TYR A 57 14.18 -0.59 3.83
C TYR A 57 15.15 -1.67 3.32
N TRP A 58 16.43 -1.36 3.34
CA TRP A 58 17.49 -2.17 2.74
C TRP A 58 17.56 -3.63 3.24
N PRO A 59 17.32 -3.93 4.52
CA PRO A 59 17.31 -5.33 4.97
C PRO A 59 16.27 -6.18 4.21
N SER A 60 15.05 -5.65 3.96
CA SER A 60 14.06 -6.36 3.15
C SER A 60 14.49 -6.50 1.70
N PHE A 61 15.10 -5.45 1.10
CA PHE A 61 15.65 -5.54 -0.26
C PHE A 61 16.66 -6.69 -0.40
N PHE A 62 17.64 -6.79 0.51
CA PHE A 62 18.65 -7.85 0.46
C PHE A 62 18.06 -9.23 0.71
N ARG A 63 17.00 -9.32 1.52
CA ARG A 63 16.25 -10.55 1.74
C ARG A 63 15.55 -11.00 0.46
N LEU A 64 14.86 -10.09 -0.25
CA LEU A 64 14.23 -10.40 -1.54
C LEU A 64 15.25 -10.85 -2.59
N LEU A 65 16.37 -10.14 -2.68
CA LEU A 65 17.47 -10.51 -3.56
C LEU A 65 18.00 -11.92 -3.24
N TRP A 66 18.18 -12.24 -1.96
CA TRP A 66 18.61 -13.55 -1.50
C TRP A 66 17.63 -14.66 -1.93
N PHE A 67 16.32 -14.48 -1.67
CA PHE A 67 15.31 -15.45 -2.09
C PHE A 67 15.27 -15.62 -3.62
N MET A 68 15.34 -14.53 -4.37
CA MET A 68 15.40 -14.57 -5.84
C MET A 68 16.59 -15.40 -6.34
N LEU A 69 17.75 -15.28 -5.71
CA LEU A 69 18.97 -16.00 -6.12
C LEU A 69 18.93 -17.47 -5.73
N THR A 70 18.42 -17.80 -4.55
CA THR A 70 18.55 -19.13 -3.92
C THR A 70 17.33 -20.05 -4.13
N GLU A 71 16.12 -19.49 -4.18
CA GLU A 71 14.93 -20.33 -4.32
C GLU A 71 14.63 -20.67 -5.79
N PRO A 72 14.09 -21.86 -6.06
CA PRO A 72 13.76 -22.28 -7.42
C PRO A 72 12.60 -21.45 -8.00
N MET A 73 12.82 -20.89 -9.20
CA MET A 73 11.84 -20.12 -9.94
C MET A 73 12.23 -20.10 -11.43
N PRO A 74 11.28 -20.09 -12.38
CA PRO A 74 11.57 -19.93 -13.79
C PRO A 74 12.39 -18.67 -14.08
N LEU A 75 13.32 -18.75 -15.03
CA LEU A 75 14.23 -17.65 -15.37
C LEU A 75 13.46 -16.35 -15.72
N GLY A 76 12.35 -16.46 -16.47
CA GLY A 76 11.52 -15.31 -16.84
C GLY A 76 10.97 -14.57 -15.62
N ALA A 77 10.54 -15.31 -14.60
CA ALA A 77 10.07 -14.71 -13.33
C ALA A 77 11.23 -14.02 -12.59
N LYS A 78 12.40 -14.68 -12.50
CA LYS A 78 13.61 -14.08 -11.88
C LYS A 78 14.05 -12.80 -12.59
N VAL A 79 13.96 -12.75 -13.92
CA VAL A 79 14.28 -11.54 -14.70
C VAL A 79 13.32 -10.40 -14.36
N GLN A 80 12.01 -10.66 -14.23
CA GLN A 80 11.04 -9.64 -13.82
C GLN A 80 11.27 -9.16 -12.38
N GLN A 81 11.57 -10.08 -11.45
CA GLN A 81 11.90 -9.76 -10.06
C GLN A 81 13.17 -8.90 -9.99
N LEU A 82 14.22 -9.28 -10.72
CA LEU A 82 15.46 -8.49 -10.80
C LEU A 82 15.18 -7.10 -11.40
N GLY A 83 14.38 -7.05 -12.47
CA GLY A 83 13.95 -5.77 -13.09
C GLY A 83 13.27 -4.85 -12.08
N PHE A 84 12.37 -5.36 -11.27
CA PHE A 84 11.74 -4.59 -10.19
C PHE A 84 12.79 -4.08 -9.19
N LEU A 85 13.64 -4.96 -8.64
CA LEU A 85 14.67 -4.56 -7.68
C LEU A 85 15.64 -3.52 -8.25
N LEU A 86 16.02 -3.65 -9.53
CA LEU A 86 16.92 -2.70 -10.19
C LEU A 86 16.24 -1.34 -10.40
N VAL A 87 15.01 -1.31 -10.90
CA VAL A 87 14.27 -0.06 -11.13
C VAL A 87 14.10 0.71 -9.82
N GLU A 88 13.66 0.03 -8.76
CA GLU A 88 13.50 0.67 -7.45
C GLU A 88 14.85 1.17 -6.91
N SER A 89 15.93 0.38 -7.01
CA SER A 89 17.26 0.78 -6.51
C SER A 89 17.87 1.94 -7.30
N ILE A 90 17.83 1.88 -8.64
CA ILE A 90 18.42 2.93 -9.50
C ILE A 90 17.65 4.25 -9.36
N SER A 91 16.35 4.19 -9.07
CA SER A 91 15.52 5.40 -8.88
C SER A 91 15.77 6.12 -7.56
N VAL A 92 16.39 5.45 -6.56
CA VAL A 92 16.59 6.00 -5.19
C VAL A 92 17.25 7.37 -5.18
N PRO A 93 18.38 7.64 -5.86
CA PRO A 93 19.02 8.95 -5.80
C PRO A 93 18.10 10.09 -6.28
N LEU A 94 17.39 9.85 -7.39
CA LEU A 94 16.46 10.85 -7.94
C LEU A 94 15.29 11.07 -6.99
N ARG A 95 14.70 10.02 -6.45
CA ARG A 95 13.57 10.09 -5.51
C ARG A 95 13.98 10.80 -4.21
N THR A 96 15.19 10.53 -3.71
CA THR A 96 15.75 11.22 -2.55
C THR A 96 15.91 12.71 -2.82
N LEU A 97 16.48 13.07 -3.97
CA LEU A 97 16.61 14.47 -4.38
C LEU A 97 15.25 15.16 -4.43
N LEU A 98 14.26 14.57 -5.11
CA LEU A 98 12.91 15.14 -5.26
C LEU A 98 12.21 15.29 -3.91
N TRP A 99 12.38 14.32 -2.99
CA TRP A 99 11.80 14.39 -1.66
C TRP A 99 12.31 15.60 -0.88
N TYR A 100 13.63 15.79 -0.83
CA TYR A 100 14.23 16.92 -0.11
C TYR A 100 14.07 18.25 -0.84
N LEU A 101 13.94 18.22 -2.15
CA LEU A 101 13.60 19.42 -2.92
C LEU A 101 12.19 19.93 -2.58
N ASP A 102 11.23 19.03 -2.41
CA ASP A 102 9.89 19.40 -1.92
C ASP A 102 9.95 19.98 -0.50
N GLU A 103 10.77 19.39 0.40
CA GLU A 103 10.96 19.90 1.75
C GLU A 103 11.47 21.34 1.78
N LEU A 104 12.30 21.70 0.80
CA LEU A 104 12.87 23.03 0.64
C LEU A 104 11.89 24.01 -0.03
N LEU A 105 11.24 23.60 -1.12
CA LEU A 105 10.43 24.48 -1.96
C LEU A 105 9.00 24.66 -1.46
N PHE A 106 8.44 23.65 -0.79
CA PHE A 106 7.04 23.62 -0.39
C PHE A 106 6.82 23.32 1.10
N PRO A 107 7.57 23.90 2.05
CA PRO A 107 7.50 23.53 3.47
C PRO A 107 6.11 23.68 4.06
N GLY A 108 5.24 24.49 3.46
CA GLY A 108 3.86 24.74 3.91
C GLY A 108 2.95 23.50 3.88
N TYR A 109 3.26 22.46 3.11
CA TYR A 109 2.45 21.23 3.09
C TYR A 109 2.39 20.55 4.47
N ARG A 110 3.44 20.66 5.28
CA ARG A 110 3.54 20.06 6.61
C ARG A 110 2.53 20.62 7.62
N GLN A 111 1.93 21.77 7.34
CA GLN A 111 0.97 22.42 8.22
C GLN A 111 -0.47 21.98 7.96
N ILE A 112 -0.70 21.16 6.92
CA ILE A 112 -2.03 20.69 6.57
C ILE A 112 -2.45 19.59 7.55
N PRO A 113 -3.53 19.80 8.32
CA PRO A 113 -4.05 18.79 9.22
C PRO A 113 -4.65 17.64 8.40
N ILE A 114 -4.48 16.42 8.88
CA ILE A 114 -5.04 15.22 8.26
C ILE A 114 -6.00 14.56 9.25
N GLU A 115 -7.29 14.46 8.87
CA GLU A 115 -8.30 13.70 9.58
C GLU A 115 -8.62 12.42 8.79
N PRO A 116 -8.05 11.25 9.15
CA PRO A 116 -8.23 10.05 8.34
C PRO A 116 -9.51 9.28 8.66
N VAL A 117 -10.11 8.75 7.59
CA VAL A 117 -11.11 7.69 7.61
C VAL A 117 -10.49 6.48 6.93
N PHE A 118 -10.18 5.43 7.69
CA PHE A 118 -9.58 4.21 7.20
C PHE A 118 -10.65 3.17 6.86
N ILE A 119 -10.68 2.69 5.63
CA ILE A 119 -11.44 1.50 5.25
C ILE A 119 -10.53 0.28 5.46
N ILE A 120 -10.84 -0.51 6.46
CA ILE A 120 -10.11 -1.72 6.84
C ILE A 120 -10.97 -2.97 6.63
N GLY A 121 -10.34 -4.10 6.53
CA GLY A 121 -11.00 -5.40 6.31
C GLY A 121 -10.12 -6.29 5.46
N GLU A 122 -10.66 -7.45 5.07
CA GLU A 122 -9.91 -8.36 4.22
C GLU A 122 -10.03 -7.98 2.73
N PRO A 123 -9.04 -8.37 1.91
CA PRO A 123 -9.14 -8.20 0.45
C PRO A 123 -10.40 -8.88 -0.08
N ARG A 124 -11.01 -8.32 -1.14
CA ARG A 124 -12.22 -8.86 -1.79
C ARG A 124 -13.53 -8.67 -1.02
N CYS A 125 -13.52 -7.94 0.09
CA CYS A 125 -14.74 -7.52 0.80
C CYS A 125 -15.47 -6.32 0.17
N GLY A 126 -15.05 -5.81 -0.99
CA GLY A 126 -15.67 -4.65 -1.64
C GLY A 126 -15.06 -3.30 -1.25
N SER A 127 -13.94 -3.30 -0.53
CA SER A 127 -13.24 -2.09 -0.08
C SER A 127 -12.88 -1.14 -1.23
N THR A 128 -12.47 -1.66 -2.39
CA THR A 128 -12.20 -0.82 -3.58
C THR A 128 -13.47 -0.15 -4.12
N LEU A 129 -14.61 -0.84 -4.11
CA LEU A 129 -15.90 -0.25 -4.51
C LEU A 129 -16.26 0.88 -3.56
N LEU A 130 -16.24 0.62 -2.25
CA LEU A 130 -16.56 1.62 -1.23
C LEU A 130 -15.61 2.81 -1.29
N HIS A 131 -14.31 2.57 -1.34
CA HIS A 131 -13.28 3.60 -1.42
C HIS A 131 -13.48 4.51 -2.63
N ARG A 132 -13.62 3.94 -3.83
CA ARG A 132 -13.84 4.72 -5.06
C ARG A 132 -15.20 5.41 -5.09
N THR A 133 -16.20 4.87 -4.41
CA THR A 133 -17.52 5.50 -4.27
C THR A 133 -17.43 6.75 -3.39
N LEU A 134 -16.86 6.65 -2.20
CA LEU A 134 -16.69 7.80 -1.30
C LEU A 134 -15.73 8.86 -1.86
N ALA A 135 -14.64 8.43 -2.51
CA ALA A 135 -13.65 9.33 -3.11
C ALA A 135 -14.20 10.25 -4.21
N LYS A 136 -15.38 9.94 -4.80
CA LYS A 136 -16.06 10.82 -5.76
C LYS A 136 -16.63 12.09 -5.12
N SER A 137 -16.93 12.05 -3.82
CA SER A 137 -17.38 13.23 -3.07
C SER A 137 -16.15 14.07 -2.67
N GLU A 138 -15.56 14.77 -3.64
CA GLU A 138 -14.35 15.59 -3.44
C GLU A 138 -14.55 16.80 -2.51
N GLU A 139 -15.77 17.08 -2.09
CA GLU A 139 -16.09 18.09 -1.07
C GLU A 139 -15.82 17.55 0.35
N ASP A 140 -16.05 16.26 0.58
CA ASP A 140 -15.98 15.61 1.89
C ASP A 140 -14.70 14.83 2.08
N PHE A 141 -14.24 14.16 1.00
CA PHE A 141 -13.11 13.23 1.04
C PHE A 141 -12.07 13.55 -0.01
N PHE A 142 -10.81 13.34 0.33
CA PHE A 142 -9.77 13.13 -0.66
C PHE A 142 -9.12 11.77 -0.45
N ALA A 143 -8.82 11.11 -1.56
CA ALA A 143 -8.08 9.86 -1.59
C ALA A 143 -6.90 10.00 -2.53
N VAL A 144 -5.88 9.19 -2.32
CA VAL A 144 -4.64 9.23 -3.10
C VAL A 144 -4.78 8.33 -4.32
N ARG A 145 -4.30 8.79 -5.45
CA ARG A 145 -4.29 8.03 -6.70
C ARG A 145 -3.01 7.22 -6.84
N HIS A 146 -3.03 6.17 -7.65
CA HIS A 146 -1.85 5.34 -7.90
C HIS A 146 -0.63 6.18 -8.33
N LEU A 147 -0.81 7.12 -9.26
CA LEU A 147 0.24 8.03 -9.70
C LEU A 147 0.81 8.89 -8.54
N GLU A 148 -0.04 9.33 -7.63
CA GLU A 148 0.34 10.14 -6.49
C GLU A 148 1.12 9.32 -5.46
N TRP A 149 0.79 8.03 -5.27
CA TRP A 149 1.57 7.11 -4.44
C TRP A 149 2.94 6.77 -5.04
N ARG A 150 2.98 6.51 -6.37
CA ARG A 150 4.25 6.19 -7.06
C ARG A 150 5.20 7.37 -7.15
N PHE A 151 4.67 8.59 -7.19
CA PHE A 151 5.44 9.83 -7.29
C PHE A 151 4.93 10.87 -6.29
N PRO A 152 5.13 10.66 -4.98
CA PRO A 152 4.62 11.55 -3.92
C PRO A 152 5.49 12.80 -3.81
N PHE A 153 5.75 13.47 -4.94
CA PHE A 153 6.60 14.64 -5.04
C PHE A 153 5.82 15.82 -5.63
N LEU A 154 5.73 16.92 -4.90
CA LEU A 154 5.09 18.16 -5.37
C LEU A 154 5.79 18.71 -6.61
N THR A 155 7.11 18.60 -6.68
CA THR A 155 7.94 18.96 -7.83
C THR A 155 7.57 18.19 -9.11
N ILE A 156 6.94 17.03 -9.01
CA ILE A 156 6.39 16.25 -10.14
C ILE A 156 4.90 16.51 -10.31
N GLN A 157 4.11 16.46 -9.24
CA GLN A 157 2.64 16.51 -9.32
C GLN A 157 2.14 17.90 -9.76
N LEU A 158 2.79 18.98 -9.35
CA LEU A 158 2.41 20.34 -9.77
C LEU A 158 2.56 20.55 -11.29
N PRO A 159 3.70 20.23 -11.93
CA PRO A 159 3.83 20.28 -13.40
C PRO A 159 2.81 19.37 -14.12
N ILE A 160 2.56 18.15 -13.63
CA ILE A 160 1.55 17.25 -14.22
C ILE A 160 0.16 17.92 -14.18
N ALA A 161 -0.21 18.52 -13.06
CA ALA A 161 -1.49 19.21 -12.92
C ALA A 161 -1.56 20.47 -13.79
N TRP A 162 -0.50 21.28 -13.79
CA TRP A 162 -0.44 22.55 -14.55
C TRP A 162 -0.46 22.35 -16.06
N LEU A 163 0.26 21.34 -16.55
CA LEU A 163 0.33 21.02 -17.99
C LEU A 163 -0.84 20.14 -18.47
N GLY A 164 -1.76 19.77 -17.58
CA GLY A 164 -2.90 18.89 -17.91
C GLY A 164 -2.50 17.48 -18.35
N LEU A 165 -1.30 17.02 -17.96
CA LEU A 165 -0.78 15.71 -18.37
C LEU A 165 -1.50 14.53 -17.73
N ARG A 166 -2.29 14.76 -16.69
CA ARG A 166 -3.01 13.72 -15.96
C ARG A 166 -3.91 12.88 -16.88
N GLN A 167 -4.61 13.50 -17.82
CA GLN A 167 -5.49 12.80 -18.76
C GLN A 167 -4.74 11.81 -19.67
N PHE A 168 -3.47 12.06 -19.99
CA PHE A 168 -2.63 11.16 -20.79
C PHE A 168 -2.05 10.05 -19.94
N LEU A 169 -1.57 10.37 -18.74
CA LEU A 169 -0.95 9.42 -17.82
C LEU A 169 -2.01 8.50 -17.18
N GLY A 170 -3.21 9.02 -16.92
CA GLY A 170 -4.29 8.30 -16.24
C GLY A 170 -4.81 7.07 -16.99
N GLY A 171 -4.67 7.04 -18.32
CA GLY A 171 -5.06 5.89 -19.14
C GLY A 171 -4.11 4.69 -19.03
N ILE A 172 -2.89 4.87 -18.50
CA ILE A 172 -1.87 3.83 -18.43
C ILE A 172 -2.29 2.78 -17.40
N SER A 173 -2.37 1.53 -17.85
CA SER A 173 -2.62 0.37 -16.97
C SER A 173 -1.35 -0.01 -16.22
N TYR A 174 -1.51 -0.34 -14.95
CA TYR A 174 -0.45 -0.92 -14.14
C TYR A 174 -0.13 -2.39 -14.51
N TRP A 175 -1.14 -3.09 -15.07
CA TRP A 175 -0.99 -4.47 -15.47
C TRP A 175 -0.33 -4.59 -16.85
N PRO A 176 0.53 -5.59 -17.05
CA PRO A 176 1.17 -5.82 -18.36
C PRO A 176 0.13 -6.17 -19.43
N ASP A 177 0.41 -5.83 -20.68
CA ASP A 177 -0.41 -6.20 -21.84
C ASP A 177 -0.15 -7.66 -22.25
N SER A 178 -0.61 -8.58 -21.41
CA SER A 178 -0.59 -10.03 -21.61
C SER A 178 -1.96 -10.59 -21.21
N ASP A 179 -2.27 -11.83 -21.61
CA ASP A 179 -3.55 -12.45 -21.28
C ASP A 179 -3.77 -12.56 -19.77
N VAL A 180 -2.72 -12.93 -19.01
CA VAL A 180 -2.78 -12.97 -17.54
C VAL A 180 -2.87 -11.56 -16.94
N GLY A 181 -2.22 -10.57 -17.53
CA GLY A 181 -2.34 -9.17 -17.12
C GLY A 181 -3.74 -8.61 -17.39
N LYS A 182 -4.35 -8.95 -18.52
CA LYS A 182 -5.75 -8.60 -18.83
C LYS A 182 -6.72 -9.28 -17.87
N LEU A 183 -6.46 -10.52 -17.46
CA LEU A 183 -7.26 -11.20 -16.44
C LEU A 183 -7.15 -10.51 -15.08
N ALA A 184 -5.94 -10.20 -14.63
CA ALA A 184 -5.69 -9.46 -13.40
C ALA A 184 -6.38 -8.08 -13.43
N ALA A 185 -6.30 -7.35 -14.56
CA ALA A 185 -6.96 -6.07 -14.75
C ALA A 185 -8.50 -6.14 -14.68
N ARG A 186 -9.11 -7.25 -15.13
CA ARG A 186 -10.57 -7.47 -14.98
C ARG A 186 -10.97 -7.69 -13.53
N MET A 187 -10.14 -8.42 -12.77
CA MET A 187 -10.38 -8.71 -11.35
C MET A 187 -10.10 -7.51 -10.45
N HIS A 188 -9.07 -6.74 -10.78
CA HIS A 188 -8.65 -5.54 -10.05
C HIS A 188 -8.15 -4.48 -11.05
N PRO A 189 -9.06 -3.66 -11.60
CA PRO A 189 -8.67 -2.53 -12.46
C PRO A 189 -7.76 -1.59 -11.69
N ASN A 190 -6.58 -1.33 -12.25
CA ASN A 190 -5.59 -0.44 -11.66
C ASN A 190 -4.90 0.36 -12.77
N ARG A 191 -5.25 1.64 -12.87
CA ARG A 191 -4.65 2.63 -13.74
C ARG A 191 -3.95 3.69 -12.91
N LEU A 192 -3.04 4.41 -13.49
CA LEU A 192 -2.30 5.46 -12.77
C LEU A 192 -3.20 6.56 -12.18
N ASP A 193 -4.37 6.80 -12.75
CA ASP A 193 -5.33 7.79 -12.22
C ASP A 193 -6.43 7.17 -11.33
N ASP A 194 -6.44 5.87 -11.11
CA ASP A 194 -7.36 5.24 -10.17
C ASP A 194 -6.99 5.57 -8.72
N TRP A 195 -7.99 5.80 -7.86
CA TRP A 195 -7.78 5.86 -6.41
C TRP A 195 -7.35 4.49 -5.91
N GLU A 196 -6.27 4.47 -5.15
CA GLU A 196 -5.63 3.22 -4.73
C GLU A 196 -5.28 3.21 -3.25
N GLU A 197 -4.97 2.02 -2.77
CA GLU A 197 -4.67 1.77 -1.37
C GLU A 197 -3.27 2.25 -0.95
N ASP A 198 -3.15 2.59 0.32
CA ASP A 198 -1.93 3.09 0.94
C ASP A 198 -0.78 2.09 0.89
N GLY A 199 -1.11 0.80 0.76
CA GLY A 199 -0.14 -0.28 0.61
C GLY A 199 0.86 -0.09 -0.52
N ILE A 200 0.49 0.66 -1.59
CA ILE A 200 1.40 0.98 -2.72
C ILE A 200 2.60 1.78 -2.24
N PHE A 201 2.41 2.73 -1.32
CA PHE A 201 3.52 3.47 -0.71
C PHE A 201 4.51 2.55 0.00
N PHE A 202 4.01 1.56 0.73
CA PHE A 202 4.84 0.61 1.47
C PHE A 202 5.46 -0.48 0.57
N GLU A 203 4.89 -0.77 -0.62
CA GLU A 203 5.52 -1.65 -1.62
C GLU A 203 6.92 -1.13 -1.98
N GLU A 204 7.07 0.17 -2.19
CA GLU A 204 8.33 0.81 -2.54
C GLU A 204 9.37 0.78 -1.40
N SER A 205 8.92 0.61 -0.17
CA SER A 205 9.79 0.38 0.98
C SER A 205 10.18 -1.08 1.17
N PHE A 206 9.70 -1.99 0.30
CA PHE A 206 9.84 -3.46 0.39
C PHE A 206 9.21 -4.07 1.64
N CYS A 207 8.26 -3.39 2.28
CA CYS A 207 7.71 -3.77 3.58
C CYS A 207 6.21 -4.11 3.55
N HIS A 208 5.56 -4.10 2.38
CA HIS A 208 4.18 -4.51 2.26
C HIS A 208 4.10 -5.99 1.89
N HIS A 209 3.89 -6.84 2.88
CA HIS A 209 3.95 -8.29 2.71
C HIS A 209 3.09 -8.84 1.57
N PHE A 210 1.86 -8.34 1.39
CA PHE A 210 0.96 -8.81 0.34
C PHE A 210 1.47 -8.46 -1.07
N PHE A 211 1.78 -7.18 -1.33
CA PHE A 211 2.26 -6.75 -2.65
C PHE A 211 3.63 -7.32 -2.99
N ILE A 212 4.51 -7.41 -1.99
CA ILE A 212 5.83 -8.02 -2.17
C ILE A 212 5.68 -9.51 -2.49
N PHE A 213 4.76 -10.22 -1.81
CA PHE A 213 4.54 -11.63 -2.08
C PHE A 213 3.97 -11.90 -3.49
N LEU A 214 3.17 -11.01 -4.04
CA LEU A 214 2.71 -11.14 -5.43
C LEU A 214 3.86 -11.08 -6.45
N ARG A 215 4.96 -10.38 -6.12
CA ARG A 215 6.17 -10.28 -6.97
C ARG A 215 7.20 -11.35 -6.67
N PHE A 216 7.29 -11.78 -5.42
CA PHE A 216 8.23 -12.76 -4.92
C PHE A 216 7.47 -13.91 -4.26
N PRO A 217 6.77 -14.77 -5.05
CA PRO A 217 5.83 -15.75 -4.53
C PRO A 217 6.53 -16.99 -3.97
N TYR A 218 7.52 -16.78 -3.12
CA TYR A 218 8.22 -17.83 -2.40
C TYR A 218 7.49 -18.13 -1.09
N PRO A 219 6.90 -19.33 -0.88
CA PRO A 219 6.16 -19.65 0.35
C PRO A 219 6.97 -19.39 1.62
N LYS A 220 8.26 -19.73 1.61
CA LYS A 220 9.17 -19.45 2.73
C LYS A 220 9.30 -17.94 3.05
N LEU A 221 9.10 -17.09 2.06
CA LEU A 221 9.15 -15.64 2.25
C LEU A 221 8.01 -15.16 3.16
N LEU A 222 6.81 -15.74 3.07
CA LEU A 222 5.68 -15.41 3.96
C LEU A 222 5.97 -15.62 5.45
N LYS A 223 6.88 -16.55 5.76
CA LYS A 223 7.31 -16.83 7.15
C LYS A 223 8.25 -15.75 7.70
N VAL A 224 8.98 -15.08 6.82
CA VAL A 224 10.08 -14.15 7.16
C VAL A 224 9.90 -12.75 6.58
N VAL A 225 8.86 -12.53 5.78
CA VAL A 225 8.50 -11.17 5.36
C VAL A 225 8.16 -10.38 6.61
N ASP A 226 8.83 -9.26 6.71
CA ASP A 226 8.58 -8.34 7.80
C ASP A 226 7.13 -7.87 7.73
N ARG A 227 6.32 -8.32 8.67
CA ARG A 227 5.10 -7.60 9.00
C ARG A 227 5.52 -6.22 9.44
N PHE A 228 4.70 -5.22 9.18
CA PHE A 228 5.01 -3.88 9.64
C PHE A 228 5.32 -3.85 11.14
N ALA A 229 4.53 -4.55 11.95
CA ALA A 229 4.75 -4.67 13.39
C ALA A 229 6.04 -5.44 13.79
N SER A 230 6.65 -6.22 12.88
CA SER A 230 7.92 -6.91 13.16
C SER A 230 9.16 -6.09 12.84
N LEU A 231 8.99 -4.92 12.19
CA LEU A 231 10.08 -3.98 11.96
C LEU A 231 10.52 -3.32 13.29
N PRO A 232 11.77 -2.88 13.42
CA PRO A 232 12.18 -2.07 14.55
C PRO A 232 11.25 -0.84 14.70
N GLU A 233 10.82 -0.52 15.91
CA GLU A 233 9.86 0.57 16.17
C GLU A 233 10.27 1.91 15.54
N ALA A 234 11.55 2.26 15.61
CA ALA A 234 12.08 3.46 14.97
C ALA A 234 11.86 3.47 13.44
N VAL A 235 11.93 2.30 12.80
CA VAL A 235 11.66 2.14 11.36
C VAL A 235 10.18 2.29 11.08
N GLN A 236 9.32 1.66 11.90
CA GLN A 236 7.87 1.79 11.78
C GLN A 236 7.44 3.26 11.87
N ARG A 237 7.87 3.98 12.89
CA ARG A 237 7.58 5.41 13.10
C ARG A 237 8.10 6.28 11.96
N MET A 238 9.31 6.03 11.49
CA MET A 238 9.90 6.72 10.35
C MET A 238 9.06 6.50 9.06
N MET A 239 8.62 5.28 8.80
CA MET A 239 7.79 4.97 7.63
C MET A 239 6.42 5.65 7.71
N LEU A 240 5.79 5.66 8.87
CA LEU A 240 4.51 6.35 9.08
C LEU A 240 4.64 7.87 8.97
N ASP A 241 5.72 8.47 9.47
CA ASP A 241 5.99 9.90 9.29
C ASP A 241 6.11 10.26 7.78
N ARG A 242 6.81 9.42 7.01
CA ARG A 242 6.94 9.62 5.56
C ARG A 242 5.63 9.41 4.81
N HIS A 243 4.86 8.41 5.21
CA HIS A 243 3.51 8.18 4.69
C HIS A 243 2.60 9.38 4.99
N HIS A 244 2.60 9.87 6.23
CA HIS A 244 1.87 11.09 6.62
C HIS A 244 2.26 12.29 5.75
N LYS A 245 3.56 12.55 5.56
CA LYS A 245 4.04 13.62 4.69
C LYS A 245 3.62 13.45 3.24
N ALA A 246 3.59 12.23 2.71
CA ALA A 246 3.09 11.97 1.36
C ALA A 246 1.60 12.33 1.24
N ILE A 247 0.78 11.95 2.23
CA ILE A 247 -0.63 12.35 2.31
C ILE A 247 -0.77 13.88 2.36
N GLN A 248 0.01 14.56 3.20
CA GLN A 248 0.00 16.03 3.29
C GLN A 248 0.37 16.69 1.96
N LYS A 249 1.33 16.14 1.21
CA LYS A 249 1.68 16.64 -0.14
C LYS A 249 0.51 16.51 -1.10
N VAL A 250 -0.22 15.38 -1.07
CA VAL A 250 -1.43 15.21 -1.88
C VAL A 250 -2.53 16.18 -1.44
N ALA A 251 -2.75 16.34 -0.14
CA ALA A 251 -3.70 17.31 0.40
C ALA A 251 -3.36 18.75 -0.03
N TYR A 252 -2.07 19.10 -0.10
CA TYR A 252 -1.59 20.40 -0.58
C TYR A 252 -2.04 20.72 -2.02
N LEU A 253 -2.24 19.68 -2.84
CA LEU A 253 -2.73 19.84 -4.23
C LEU A 253 -4.26 20.03 -4.31
N LYS A 254 -5.01 19.75 -3.23
CA LYS A 254 -6.48 19.79 -3.24
C LYS A 254 -6.99 21.21 -2.99
N LYS A 255 -7.66 21.78 -3.99
CA LYS A 255 -8.18 23.15 -3.92
C LYS A 255 -9.33 23.34 -2.92
N ASN A 256 -10.19 22.31 -2.76
CA ASN A 256 -11.40 22.38 -1.97
C ASN A 256 -11.18 22.06 -0.48
N GLN A 257 -9.96 21.68 -0.09
CA GLN A 257 -9.61 21.26 1.27
C GLN A 257 -10.66 20.34 1.90
N PRO A 258 -10.93 19.17 1.30
CA PRO A 258 -11.92 18.24 1.82
C PRO A 258 -11.58 17.83 3.25
N ARG A 259 -12.62 17.57 4.06
CA ARG A 259 -12.48 17.37 5.50
C ARG A 259 -11.66 16.12 5.83
N TYR A 260 -11.95 15.01 5.14
CA TYR A 260 -11.37 13.72 5.49
C TYR A 260 -10.39 13.22 4.45
N TYR A 261 -9.26 12.68 4.93
CA TYR A 261 -8.42 11.80 4.14
C TYR A 261 -9.04 10.40 4.15
N LEU A 262 -9.38 9.88 2.98
CA LEU A 262 -9.95 8.55 2.82
C LEU A 262 -8.86 7.54 2.43
N SER A 263 -8.52 6.68 3.36
CA SER A 263 -7.56 5.60 3.20
C SER A 263 -8.26 4.27 2.94
N LYS A 264 -7.62 3.40 2.18
CA LYS A 264 -7.96 1.99 2.08
C LYS A 264 -6.75 1.17 2.53
N GLU A 265 -6.89 0.48 3.68
CA GLU A 265 -5.86 -0.32 4.31
C GLU A 265 -6.36 -1.75 4.52
N VAL A 266 -6.19 -2.61 3.54
CA VAL A 266 -6.51 -4.04 3.63
C VAL A 266 -5.23 -4.85 3.83
N THR A 267 -5.28 -5.93 4.63
CA THR A 267 -4.12 -6.80 4.96
C THR A 267 -2.95 -6.15 5.72
N SER A 268 -3.12 -4.94 6.24
CA SER A 268 -2.06 -4.20 6.95
C SER A 268 -2.52 -3.72 8.33
N HIS A 269 -3.32 -4.53 9.00
CA HIS A 269 -3.96 -4.19 10.28
C HIS A 269 -2.94 -3.97 11.41
N ASP A 270 -1.75 -4.52 11.30
CA ASP A 270 -0.67 -4.40 12.26
C ASP A 270 -0.09 -2.97 12.40
N LYS A 271 -0.41 -2.06 11.46
CA LYS A 271 -0.05 -0.63 11.58
C LYS A 271 -1.03 0.17 12.44
N ILE A 272 -2.25 -0.33 12.64
CA ILE A 272 -3.35 0.44 13.23
C ILE A 272 -3.04 0.98 14.63
N PRO A 273 -2.40 0.25 15.54
CA PRO A 273 -2.04 0.81 16.84
C PRO A 273 -1.18 2.08 16.74
N LEU A 274 -0.18 2.10 15.86
CA LEU A 274 0.65 3.29 15.62
C LEU A 274 -0.07 4.39 14.82
N LEU A 275 -1.02 4.02 13.96
CA LEU A 275 -1.87 4.99 13.28
C LEU A 275 -2.81 5.69 14.26
N LEU A 276 -3.30 5.01 15.30
CA LEU A 276 -4.09 5.62 16.37
C LEU A 276 -3.24 6.57 17.24
N GLU A 277 -1.95 6.26 17.47
CA GLU A 277 -1.05 7.20 18.13
C GLU A 277 -0.83 8.47 17.29
N LEU A 278 -0.67 8.31 15.97
CA LEU A 278 -0.45 9.41 15.03
C LEU A 278 -1.73 10.23 14.80
N TYR A 279 -2.87 9.57 14.78
CA TYR A 279 -4.20 10.13 14.52
C TYR A 279 -5.19 9.68 15.60
N PRO A 280 -5.18 10.29 16.79
CA PRO A 280 -6.04 9.87 17.90
C PRO A 280 -7.53 9.91 17.61
N ASN A 281 -7.97 10.75 16.66
CA ASN A 281 -9.37 10.91 16.24
C ASN A 281 -9.70 10.16 14.92
N ALA A 282 -8.82 9.26 14.47
CA ALA A 282 -9.06 8.48 13.25
C ALA A 282 -10.37 7.71 13.33
N ARG A 283 -11.04 7.57 12.18
CA ARG A 283 -12.29 6.79 12.03
C ARG A 283 -12.00 5.54 11.22
N PHE A 284 -12.62 4.42 11.59
CA PHE A 284 -12.40 3.12 10.96
C PHE A 284 -13.70 2.54 10.44
N ILE A 285 -13.81 2.37 9.13
CA ILE A 285 -14.88 1.61 8.48
C ILE A 285 -14.40 0.18 8.34
N VAL A 286 -14.96 -0.73 9.13
CA VAL A 286 -14.61 -2.15 9.13
C VAL A 286 -15.55 -2.87 8.16
N LEU A 287 -15.07 -3.17 6.95
CA LEU A 287 -15.85 -3.84 5.90
C LEU A 287 -15.47 -5.31 5.81
N ILE A 288 -16.40 -6.19 6.16
CA ILE A 288 -16.16 -7.64 6.24
C ILE A 288 -17.17 -8.45 5.44
N ARG A 289 -16.77 -9.68 5.11
CA ARG A 289 -17.52 -10.65 4.32
C ARG A 289 -17.18 -12.05 4.80
N GLU A 290 -18.06 -13.03 4.56
CA GLU A 290 -17.81 -14.44 4.90
C GLU A 290 -16.47 -14.93 4.34
N SER A 291 -15.73 -15.68 5.18
CA SER A 291 -14.39 -16.17 4.85
C SER A 291 -14.38 -17.00 3.57
N LYS A 292 -15.36 -17.92 3.39
CA LYS A 292 -15.50 -18.75 2.19
C LYS A 292 -15.57 -17.95 0.89
N ASP A 293 -16.20 -16.76 0.93
CA ASP A 293 -16.44 -15.93 -0.25
C ASP A 293 -15.24 -15.05 -0.58
N PHE A 294 -14.65 -14.40 0.43
CA PHE A 294 -13.50 -13.54 0.17
C PHE A 294 -12.27 -14.39 -0.17
N MET A 295 -12.02 -15.49 0.52
CA MET A 295 -10.87 -16.37 0.28
C MET A 295 -10.88 -16.95 -1.13
N SER A 296 -12.02 -17.47 -1.59
CA SER A 296 -12.13 -18.01 -2.96
C SER A 296 -11.83 -16.94 -4.02
N SER A 297 -12.35 -15.71 -3.81
CA SER A 297 -12.09 -14.58 -4.70
C SER A 297 -10.64 -14.07 -4.61
N LEU A 298 -10.05 -14.12 -3.41
CA LEU A 298 -8.67 -13.71 -3.16
C LEU A 298 -7.69 -14.65 -3.84
N MET A 299 -7.89 -15.96 -3.71
CA MET A 299 -7.00 -16.95 -4.34
C MET A 299 -6.93 -16.73 -5.86
N ALA A 300 -8.08 -16.55 -6.52
CA ALA A 300 -8.12 -16.28 -7.94
C ALA A 300 -7.37 -14.98 -8.33
N LEU A 301 -7.52 -13.91 -7.54
CA LEU A 301 -6.80 -12.66 -7.77
C LEU A 301 -5.29 -12.83 -7.53
N MET A 302 -4.89 -13.51 -6.46
CA MET A 302 -3.47 -13.74 -6.16
C MET A 302 -2.78 -14.55 -7.24
N GLU A 303 -3.43 -15.60 -7.75
CA GLU A 303 -2.92 -16.41 -8.86
C GLU A 303 -2.72 -15.55 -10.12
N ALA A 304 -3.76 -14.85 -10.56
CA ALA A 304 -3.68 -13.99 -11.74
C ALA A 304 -2.63 -12.88 -11.58
N SER A 305 -2.57 -12.25 -10.41
CA SER A 305 -1.62 -11.15 -10.12
C SER A 305 -0.18 -11.65 -10.04
N THR A 306 0.05 -12.78 -9.37
CA THR A 306 1.36 -13.42 -9.27
C THR A 306 1.86 -13.84 -10.66
N SER A 307 1.00 -14.49 -11.44
CA SER A 307 1.31 -14.89 -12.81
C SER A 307 1.67 -13.69 -13.70
N ALA A 308 0.89 -12.61 -13.63
CA ALA A 308 1.13 -11.39 -14.39
C ALA A 308 2.47 -10.70 -14.01
N LYS A 309 2.87 -10.77 -12.74
CA LYS A 309 4.11 -10.17 -12.21
C LYS A 309 5.33 -11.09 -12.31
N ASN A 310 5.17 -12.35 -12.75
CA ASN A 310 6.22 -13.36 -12.80
C ASN A 310 6.24 -14.15 -14.13
N ALA A 311 6.10 -13.46 -15.26
CA ALA A 311 6.20 -14.00 -16.61
C ALA A 311 5.32 -15.24 -16.86
N GLY A 312 4.09 -15.26 -16.31
CA GLY A 312 3.15 -16.37 -16.48
C GLY A 312 3.39 -17.54 -15.51
N TYR A 313 4.24 -17.39 -14.48
CA TYR A 313 4.44 -18.43 -13.47
C TYR A 313 3.13 -18.76 -12.75
N ASP A 314 2.81 -20.05 -12.70
CA ASP A 314 1.68 -20.55 -11.91
C ASP A 314 2.14 -20.82 -10.47
N PRO A 315 1.67 -20.04 -9.47
CA PRO A 315 2.08 -20.23 -8.08
C PRO A 315 1.60 -21.55 -7.48
N ARG A 316 0.53 -22.15 -8.02
CA ARG A 316 0.03 -23.48 -7.57
C ARG A 316 0.97 -24.63 -7.94
N SER A 317 1.92 -24.40 -8.83
CA SER A 317 2.98 -25.37 -9.12
C SER A 317 3.88 -25.64 -7.90
N ASN A 318 3.86 -24.74 -6.90
CA ASN A 318 4.49 -24.95 -5.59
C ASN A 318 3.45 -25.40 -4.58
N ALA A 319 3.56 -26.65 -4.09
CA ALA A 319 2.60 -27.25 -3.17
C ALA A 319 2.45 -26.50 -1.83
N ASP A 320 3.48 -25.76 -1.40
CA ASP A 320 3.46 -25.01 -0.14
C ASP A 320 2.77 -23.64 -0.29
N TRP A 321 2.52 -23.17 -1.51
CA TRP A 321 2.02 -21.81 -1.75
C TRP A 321 0.63 -21.59 -1.12
N LEU A 322 -0.32 -22.47 -1.40
CA LEU A 322 -1.70 -22.34 -0.89
C LEU A 322 -1.77 -22.47 0.64
N PRO A 323 -1.14 -23.47 1.28
CA PRO A 323 -1.13 -23.58 2.74
C PRO A 323 -0.53 -22.35 3.45
N GLU A 324 0.56 -21.79 2.92
CA GLU A 324 1.19 -20.61 3.53
C GLU A 324 0.33 -19.35 3.37
N VAL A 325 -0.30 -19.15 2.21
CA VAL A 325 -1.24 -18.05 1.99
C VAL A 325 -2.44 -18.19 2.94
N GLN A 326 -3.02 -19.39 3.07
CA GLN A 326 -4.12 -19.63 3.99
C GLN A 326 -3.73 -19.32 5.44
N THR A 327 -2.60 -19.81 5.91
CA THR A 327 -2.09 -19.55 7.26
C THR A 327 -1.92 -18.04 7.49
N ARG A 328 -1.42 -17.34 6.49
CA ARG A 328 -1.24 -15.89 6.57
C ARG A 328 -2.59 -15.16 6.69
N MET A 329 -3.57 -15.53 5.89
CA MET A 329 -4.90 -14.90 5.93
C MET A 329 -5.64 -15.22 7.23
N GLN A 330 -5.49 -16.42 7.79
CA GLN A 330 -6.01 -16.74 9.14
C GLN A 330 -5.44 -15.79 10.20
N GLN A 331 -4.13 -15.51 10.14
CA GLN A 331 -3.48 -14.58 11.07
C GLN A 331 -3.97 -13.14 10.86
N ASP A 332 -4.16 -12.69 9.61
CA ASP A 332 -4.65 -11.35 9.33
C ASP A 332 -6.10 -11.19 9.80
N CYS A 333 -6.97 -12.19 9.58
CA CYS A 333 -8.33 -12.22 10.13
C CYS A 333 -8.36 -12.19 11.66
N ALA A 334 -7.51 -12.99 12.32
CA ALA A 334 -7.41 -12.98 13.78
C ALA A 334 -6.95 -11.61 14.31
N ASN A 335 -6.00 -10.96 13.64
CA ASN A 335 -5.57 -9.61 13.98
C ASN A 335 -6.73 -8.60 13.84
N LEU A 336 -7.51 -8.68 12.76
CA LEU A 336 -8.67 -7.81 12.56
C LEU A 336 -9.71 -8.00 13.67
N VAL A 337 -9.99 -9.24 14.06
CA VAL A 337 -10.90 -9.56 15.19
C VAL A 337 -10.40 -8.93 16.48
N GLY A 338 -9.10 -9.09 16.80
CA GLY A 338 -8.47 -8.48 17.97
C GLY A 338 -8.55 -6.95 17.95
N LEU A 339 -8.27 -6.34 16.79
CA LEU A 339 -8.39 -4.88 16.65
C LEU A 339 -9.80 -4.38 16.92
N CYS A 340 -10.82 -5.02 16.36
CA CYS A 340 -12.21 -4.61 16.54
C CYS A 340 -12.71 -4.79 17.98
N LYS A 341 -12.22 -5.80 18.70
CA LYS A 341 -12.64 -6.10 20.07
C LYS A 341 -11.88 -5.33 21.14
N ASP A 342 -10.56 -5.18 20.95
CA ASP A 342 -9.67 -4.82 22.06
C ASP A 342 -8.92 -3.50 21.83
N VAL A 343 -8.85 -2.98 20.59
CA VAL A 343 -7.99 -1.84 20.25
C VAL A 343 -8.79 -0.64 19.76
N LEU A 344 -9.74 -0.84 18.85
CA LEU A 344 -10.51 0.25 18.26
C LEU A 344 -11.60 0.73 19.21
N PRO A 345 -11.64 2.03 19.59
CA PRO A 345 -12.75 2.57 20.36
C PRO A 345 -14.09 2.41 19.62
N ALA A 346 -15.15 2.06 20.34
CA ALA A 346 -16.46 1.78 19.75
C ALA A 346 -17.00 2.96 18.92
N GLU A 347 -16.76 4.19 19.38
CA GLU A 347 -17.18 5.42 18.71
C GLU A 347 -16.37 5.75 17.45
N GLN A 348 -15.18 5.16 17.32
CA GLN A 348 -14.28 5.36 16.17
C GLN A 348 -14.43 4.26 15.13
N GLN A 349 -15.24 3.22 15.34
CA GLN A 349 -15.41 2.15 14.38
C GLN A 349 -16.87 2.03 13.89
N LEU A 350 -17.03 1.78 12.59
CA LEU A 350 -18.29 1.47 11.96
C LEU A 350 -18.19 0.13 11.24
N GLY A 351 -18.85 -0.90 11.77
CA GLY A 351 -18.94 -2.20 11.14
C GLY A 351 -19.92 -2.22 9.98
N LEU A 352 -19.47 -2.71 8.82
CA LEU A 352 -20.28 -2.87 7.62
C LEU A 352 -20.18 -4.30 7.10
N TYR A 353 -21.33 -4.84 6.70
CA TYR A 353 -21.42 -6.13 6.07
C TYR A 353 -21.38 -5.99 4.54
N SER A 354 -20.41 -6.57 3.90
CA SER A 354 -20.12 -6.41 2.47
C SER A 354 -21.30 -6.72 1.52
N PRO A 355 -22.11 -7.79 1.74
CA PRO A 355 -23.31 -8.02 0.93
C PRO A 355 -24.31 -6.87 0.95
N ASP A 356 -24.43 -6.13 2.04
CA ASP A 356 -25.33 -4.95 2.10
C ASP A 356 -24.82 -3.82 1.20
N LEU A 357 -23.51 -3.58 1.17
CA LEU A 357 -22.90 -2.64 0.25
C LEU A 357 -23.21 -2.99 -1.22
N PHE A 358 -23.13 -4.28 -1.59
CA PHE A 358 -23.43 -4.69 -2.95
C PHE A 358 -24.93 -4.64 -3.29
N ARG A 359 -25.80 -4.82 -2.31
CA ARG A 359 -27.25 -4.77 -2.46
C ARG A 359 -27.76 -3.32 -2.57
N ASP A 360 -27.24 -2.43 -1.72
CA ASP A 360 -27.72 -1.04 -1.61
C ASP A 360 -26.56 -0.09 -1.27
N ILE A 361 -25.91 0.42 -2.32
CA ILE A 361 -24.82 1.39 -2.19
C ILE A 361 -25.30 2.68 -1.52
N PRO A 362 -26.46 3.30 -1.94
CA PRO A 362 -26.97 4.51 -1.32
C PRO A 362 -27.18 4.38 0.18
N ALA A 363 -27.89 3.35 0.65
CA ALA A 363 -28.15 3.15 2.07
C ALA A 363 -26.87 2.94 2.89
N THR A 364 -25.89 2.21 2.32
CA THR A 364 -24.59 2.00 2.98
C THR A 364 -23.81 3.32 3.12
N VAL A 365 -23.78 4.14 2.06
CA VAL A 365 -23.10 5.45 2.10
C VAL A 365 -23.83 6.42 3.02
N GLU A 366 -25.16 6.47 3.01
CA GLU A 366 -25.96 7.30 3.94
C GLU A 366 -25.64 6.95 5.40
N ARG A 367 -25.52 5.66 5.73
CA ARG A 367 -25.11 5.22 7.10
C ARG A 367 -23.71 5.73 7.46
N ILE A 368 -22.76 5.72 6.52
CA ILE A 368 -21.40 6.26 6.74
C ILE A 368 -21.45 7.76 6.96
N TYR A 369 -22.21 8.50 6.14
CA TYR A 369 -22.37 9.94 6.26
C TYR A 369 -22.99 10.34 7.61
N GLY A 370 -24.07 9.65 8.03
CA GLY A 370 -24.68 9.85 9.34
C GLY A 370 -23.70 9.61 10.49
N TRP A 371 -22.90 8.55 10.41
CA TRP A 371 -21.88 8.25 11.44
C TRP A 371 -20.75 9.29 11.48
N LEU A 372 -20.33 9.83 10.32
CA LEU A 372 -19.32 10.89 10.24
C LEU A 372 -19.89 12.29 10.58
N GLY A 373 -21.22 12.43 10.72
CA GLY A 373 -21.88 13.72 10.88
C GLY A 373 -21.81 14.59 9.63
N LEU A 374 -21.79 13.98 8.45
CA LEU A 374 -21.82 14.66 7.16
C LEU A 374 -23.25 14.75 6.61
N GLU A 375 -23.53 15.79 5.82
CA GLU A 375 -24.79 15.93 5.10
C GLU A 375 -24.82 15.01 3.88
N PHE A 376 -25.82 14.11 3.85
CA PHE A 376 -26.03 13.23 2.69
C PHE A 376 -26.96 13.90 1.67
N LYS A 377 -26.37 14.58 0.69
CA LYS A 377 -27.06 15.41 -0.30
C LYS A 377 -27.87 14.57 -1.31
N ASP A 378 -29.04 15.06 -1.73
CA ASP A 378 -29.92 14.37 -2.71
C ASP A 378 -29.20 14.07 -4.04
N ARG A 379 -28.38 15.01 -4.51
CA ARG A 379 -27.57 14.80 -5.71
C ARG A 379 -26.66 13.57 -5.60
N LEU A 380 -25.96 13.43 -4.47
CA LEU A 380 -25.10 12.26 -4.20
C LEU A 380 -25.95 10.98 -4.19
N ARG A 381 -27.12 11.02 -3.55
CA ARG A 381 -28.06 9.89 -3.53
C ARG A 381 -28.45 9.43 -4.95
N GLU A 382 -28.79 10.36 -5.84
CA GLU A 382 -29.16 10.06 -7.22
C GLU A 382 -27.99 9.41 -8.00
N GLU A 383 -26.79 9.97 -7.87
CA GLU A 383 -25.56 9.42 -8.47
C GLU A 383 -25.27 7.99 -7.98
N LEU A 384 -25.49 7.72 -6.68
CA LEU A 384 -25.28 6.40 -6.09
C LEU A 384 -26.37 5.38 -6.49
N ILE A 385 -27.61 5.81 -6.70
CA ILE A 385 -28.67 4.95 -7.23
C ILE A 385 -28.28 4.46 -8.64
N GLU A 386 -27.81 5.37 -9.48
CA GLU A 386 -27.36 5.00 -10.83
C GLU A 386 -26.14 4.07 -10.79
N GLN A 387 -25.17 4.35 -9.94
CA GLN A 387 -24.02 3.47 -9.72
C GLN A 387 -24.44 2.08 -9.24
N SER A 388 -25.43 1.98 -8.36
CA SER A 388 -25.98 0.72 -7.85
C SER A 388 -26.57 -0.13 -8.98
N LYS A 389 -27.36 0.49 -9.88
CA LYS A 389 -27.92 -0.18 -11.07
C LYS A 389 -26.80 -0.73 -11.96
N GLN A 390 -25.80 0.11 -12.27
CA GLN A 390 -24.67 -0.30 -13.11
C GLN A 390 -23.87 -1.45 -12.47
N GLN A 391 -23.72 -1.45 -11.15
CA GLN A 391 -23.04 -2.52 -10.42
C GLN A 391 -23.79 -3.85 -10.47
N GLN A 392 -25.12 -3.82 -10.43
CA GLN A 392 -25.96 -5.03 -10.50
C GLN A 392 -25.92 -5.72 -11.87
N ILE A 393 -25.83 -4.94 -12.96
CA ILE A 393 -25.78 -5.48 -14.33
C ILE A 393 -24.36 -5.79 -14.81
N ARG A 394 -23.34 -5.46 -14.00
CA ARG A 394 -21.93 -5.65 -14.37
C ARG A 394 -21.61 -7.14 -14.48
N ASP A 395 -21.27 -7.58 -15.72
CA ASP A 395 -20.62 -8.87 -15.91
C ASP A 395 -19.19 -8.82 -15.36
N LYS A 396 -18.89 -9.70 -14.42
CA LYS A 396 -17.54 -9.81 -13.84
C LYS A 396 -16.54 -10.45 -14.82
N GLY A 397 -17.05 -11.18 -15.83
CA GLY A 397 -16.21 -11.88 -16.80
C GLY A 397 -15.37 -13.03 -16.21
N TYR A 398 -15.67 -13.43 -14.97
CA TYR A 398 -15.08 -14.59 -14.30
C TYR A 398 -16.00 -15.13 -13.21
N THR A 399 -15.88 -16.41 -12.93
CA THR A 399 -16.59 -17.10 -11.84
C THR A 399 -15.59 -17.66 -10.86
N ASN A 400 -15.87 -17.52 -9.56
CA ASN A 400 -15.08 -18.15 -8.50
C ASN A 400 -15.78 -19.45 -8.07
N GLN A 401 -15.02 -20.52 -7.95
CA GLN A 401 -15.51 -21.72 -7.26
C GLN A 401 -15.40 -21.44 -5.76
N THR A 402 -16.53 -21.54 -5.05
CA THR A 402 -16.55 -21.38 -3.59
C THR A 402 -15.91 -22.59 -2.94
N THR A 403 -14.82 -22.38 -2.23
CA THR A 403 -14.14 -23.40 -1.42
C THR A 403 -14.18 -22.97 0.02
N VAL A 404 -14.49 -23.90 0.90
CA VAL A 404 -14.45 -23.66 2.36
C VAL A 404 -13.02 -23.88 2.85
N PHE A 405 -12.49 -22.89 3.52
CA PHE A 405 -11.18 -22.92 4.16
C PHE A 405 -11.39 -22.99 5.68
N PRO A 406 -10.76 -23.93 6.41
CA PRO A 406 -10.88 -24.03 7.87
C PRO A 406 -10.09 -22.93 8.58
N GLY A 407 -10.38 -22.70 9.87
CA GLY A 407 -9.60 -21.80 10.74
C GLY A 407 -9.97 -20.33 10.65
N PHE A 408 -11.23 -20.02 10.28
CA PHE A 408 -11.78 -18.66 10.22
C PHE A 408 -13.00 -18.46 11.15
N GLU A 409 -13.21 -19.36 12.11
CA GLU A 409 -14.44 -19.43 12.92
C GLU A 409 -14.69 -18.13 13.69
N ASP A 410 -13.67 -17.57 14.35
CA ASP A 410 -13.78 -16.33 15.12
C ASP A 410 -14.05 -15.11 14.22
N TYR A 411 -13.45 -15.11 13.03
CA TYR A 411 -13.70 -14.09 12.03
C TYR A 411 -15.14 -14.17 11.50
N ASP A 412 -15.63 -15.36 11.19
CA ASP A 412 -17.01 -15.55 10.70
C ASP A 412 -18.05 -15.26 11.80
N GLN A 413 -17.71 -15.39 13.11
CA GLN A 413 -18.53 -14.87 14.19
C GLN A 413 -18.59 -13.34 14.17
N LEU A 414 -17.48 -12.64 13.96
CA LEU A 414 -17.49 -11.19 13.82
C LEU A 414 -18.35 -10.76 12.61
N VAL A 415 -18.22 -11.47 11.47
CA VAL A 415 -19.06 -11.23 10.28
C VAL A 415 -20.55 -11.37 10.63
N SER A 416 -20.92 -12.44 11.35
CA SER A 416 -22.29 -12.69 11.74
C SER A 416 -22.86 -11.59 12.65
N SER A 417 -22.03 -11.04 13.55
CA SER A 417 -22.44 -9.93 14.42
C SER A 417 -22.73 -8.63 13.63
N PHE A 418 -21.93 -8.34 12.62
CA PHE A 418 -22.14 -7.16 11.76
C PHE A 418 -23.36 -7.34 10.85
N ALA A 419 -23.56 -8.53 10.31
CA ALA A 419 -24.77 -8.88 9.53
C ALA A 419 -26.05 -8.77 10.35
N ALA A 420 -26.02 -9.11 11.64
CA ALA A 420 -27.15 -8.97 12.55
C ALA A 420 -27.44 -7.49 12.89
N ALA A 421 -26.40 -6.68 13.12
CA ALA A 421 -26.53 -5.26 13.42
C ALA A 421 -27.00 -4.41 12.22
N ALA A 422 -26.91 -4.93 11.01
CA ALA A 422 -27.35 -4.27 9.78
C ALA A 422 -28.83 -4.52 9.45
N LYS A 423 -29.50 -5.42 10.17
CA LYS A 423 -30.95 -5.65 9.99
C LYS A 423 -31.73 -4.54 10.72
N PRO A 424 -32.72 -3.89 10.05
CA PRO A 424 -33.54 -2.83 10.63
C PRO A 424 -34.37 -3.30 11.83
#